data_d7d4309cb00b8935ea7d919ea4f45e42
#
_entry.id   d7d4309cb00b8935ea7d919ea4f45e42
#
_cell.length_a   1.000
_cell.length_b   1.000
_cell.length_c   1.000
_cell.angle_alpha   90.00
_cell.angle_beta   90.00
_cell.angle_gamma   90.00
#
_symmetry.space_group_name_H-M   'P 1'
#
loop_
_entity.id
_entity.type
_entity.pdbx_description
1 polymer ?
#
loop_
_entity_poly.entity_id
_entity_poly.type
_entity_poly.pdbx_seq_one_letter_code
_entity_poly.pdbx_strand_id
1 'polypeptide(L)'
;AMIKKHLAYKDEPFQIDIHCGGADLLFPHHENEASQTRCSTGQNLAKYWMHNGFVNINGEKMSKSLGNSFFLKDVLKSYSGEVVRFYLLSTSYRTNINFNEEDLLASKKRLDKLYRVKKRVYSVASSNINKQFQDSILDALNDDLNTALAFSVIDEFINNSNDSLDKNPKDKSLKQEIVANINFIENTKIKRFFRIKTRC
;
A
#
# COMPACT_ATOMS: atom_id res chain seq x y z
N ALA A 1 -26.24 10.36 -11.74
CA ALA A 1 -27.01 9.57 -12.72
C ALA A 1 -26.30 8.26 -13.12
N MET A 2 -25.00 8.27 -13.48
CA MET A 2 -24.25 7.10 -13.93
C MET A 2 -24.10 6.02 -12.85
N ILE A 3 -23.70 6.40 -11.62
CA ILE A 3 -23.57 5.47 -10.49
C ILE A 3 -24.89 4.75 -10.24
N LYS A 4 -25.99 5.50 -10.08
CA LYS A 4 -27.33 4.95 -9.88
C LYS A 4 -27.73 3.95 -10.96
N LYS A 5 -27.41 4.24 -12.23
CA LYS A 5 -27.83 3.41 -13.37
C LYS A 5 -27.02 2.11 -13.47
N HIS A 6 -25.72 2.14 -13.19
CA HIS A 6 -24.81 1.06 -13.58
C HIS A 6 -24.17 0.32 -12.40
N LEU A 7 -24.06 0.94 -11.21
CA LEU A 7 -23.29 0.42 -10.10
C LEU A 7 -24.09 0.29 -8.81
N ALA A 8 -25.23 1.02 -8.68
CA ALA A 8 -25.93 1.11 -7.41
C ALA A 8 -26.51 -0.22 -6.96
N TYR A 9 -26.30 -0.55 -5.69
CA TYR A 9 -27.03 -1.61 -5.01
C TYR A 9 -28.51 -1.23 -4.86
N LYS A 10 -29.40 -2.21 -5.00
CA LYS A 10 -30.85 -2.00 -4.90
C LYS A 10 -31.36 -2.09 -3.47
N ASP A 11 -30.78 -2.98 -2.69
CA ASP A 11 -31.28 -3.40 -1.39
C ASP A 11 -30.39 -2.92 -0.21
N GLU A 12 -29.40 -2.04 -0.50
CA GLU A 12 -28.49 -1.48 0.49
C GLU A 12 -28.80 -0.02 0.79
N PRO A 13 -28.50 0.50 2.00
CA PRO A 13 -28.69 1.92 2.33
C PRO A 13 -27.69 2.86 1.61
N PHE A 14 -26.83 2.33 0.79
CA PHE A 14 -25.80 3.03 0.00
C PHE A 14 -25.75 2.50 -1.42
N GLN A 15 -25.25 3.30 -2.36
CA GLN A 15 -25.18 2.91 -3.78
C GLN A 15 -23.92 2.14 -4.14
N ILE A 16 -22.77 2.46 -3.52
CA ILE A 16 -21.48 1.81 -3.77
C ILE A 16 -20.74 1.60 -2.44
N ASP A 17 -19.81 0.64 -2.41
CA ASP A 17 -19.03 0.36 -1.19
C ASP A 17 -18.08 1.50 -0.86
N ILE A 18 -17.26 1.94 -1.82
CA ILE A 18 -16.18 2.89 -1.58
C ILE A 18 -16.18 3.98 -2.66
N HIS A 19 -16.12 5.24 -2.23
CA HIS A 19 -15.89 6.39 -3.09
C HIS A 19 -14.59 7.08 -2.67
N CYS A 20 -13.68 7.27 -3.63
CA CYS A 20 -12.35 7.80 -3.35
C CYS A 20 -12.10 9.10 -4.12
N GLY A 21 -11.20 9.94 -3.58
CA GLY A 21 -10.71 11.13 -4.28
C GLY A 21 -9.55 11.80 -3.56
N GLY A 22 -9.06 12.90 -4.10
CA GLY A 22 -8.13 13.77 -3.41
C GLY A 22 -8.83 14.56 -2.29
N ALA A 23 -8.06 15.03 -1.32
CA ALA A 23 -8.61 15.84 -0.21
C ALA A 23 -9.28 17.13 -0.69
N ASP A 24 -8.90 17.64 -1.86
CA ASP A 24 -9.51 18.81 -2.50
C ASP A 24 -10.92 18.54 -3.05
N LEU A 25 -11.28 17.29 -3.27
CA LEU A 25 -12.62 16.92 -3.73
C LEU A 25 -13.63 16.78 -2.59
N LEU A 26 -13.18 16.74 -1.32
CA LEU A 26 -14.06 16.59 -0.17
C LEU A 26 -15.17 17.66 -0.21
N PHE A 27 -14.79 18.91 -0.41
CA PHE A 27 -15.71 20.02 -0.55
C PHE A 27 -15.26 20.96 -1.69
N PRO A 28 -16.20 21.38 -2.55
CA PRO A 28 -17.66 21.09 -2.51
C PRO A 28 -18.09 19.85 -3.31
N HIS A 29 -17.17 19.16 -4.02
CA HIS A 29 -17.51 18.17 -5.04
C HIS A 29 -18.22 16.94 -4.45
N HIS A 30 -17.55 16.20 -3.57
CA HIS A 30 -18.10 14.97 -2.97
C HIS A 30 -19.29 15.24 -2.05
N GLU A 31 -19.29 16.38 -1.33
CA GLU A 31 -20.43 16.77 -0.53
C GLU A 31 -21.67 17.03 -1.38
N ASN A 32 -21.51 17.67 -2.54
CA ASN A 32 -22.60 17.88 -3.50
C ASN A 32 -23.07 16.54 -4.09
N GLU A 33 -22.18 15.62 -4.43
CA GLU A 33 -22.56 14.29 -4.94
C GLU A 33 -23.35 13.50 -3.90
N ALA A 34 -22.90 13.51 -2.65
CA ALA A 34 -23.58 12.85 -1.53
C ALA A 34 -24.98 13.42 -1.33
N SER A 35 -25.09 14.76 -1.30
CA SER A 35 -26.36 15.49 -1.12
C SER A 35 -27.34 15.20 -2.27
N GLN A 36 -26.88 15.27 -3.53
CA GLN A 36 -27.70 14.97 -4.71
C GLN A 36 -28.20 13.52 -4.68
N THR A 37 -27.36 12.57 -4.28
CA THR A 37 -27.74 11.16 -4.19
C THR A 37 -28.80 10.96 -3.13
N ARG A 38 -28.58 11.53 -1.93
CA ARG A 38 -29.52 11.40 -0.81
C ARG A 38 -30.87 12.02 -1.15
N CYS A 39 -30.90 13.21 -1.75
CA CYS A 39 -32.14 13.88 -2.15
C CYS A 39 -32.90 13.12 -3.26
N SER A 40 -32.19 12.49 -4.20
CA SER A 40 -32.82 11.83 -5.36
C SER A 40 -33.21 10.38 -5.12
N THR A 41 -32.67 9.71 -4.11
CA THR A 41 -32.84 8.26 -3.90
C THR A 41 -33.17 7.86 -2.47
N GLY A 42 -32.92 8.71 -1.49
CA GLY A 42 -32.95 8.37 -0.06
C GLY A 42 -31.75 7.55 0.42
N GLN A 43 -30.86 7.09 -0.48
CA GLN A 43 -29.67 6.32 -0.14
C GLN A 43 -28.45 7.22 0.05
N ASN A 44 -27.47 6.75 0.81
CA ASN A 44 -26.14 7.34 0.80
C ASN A 44 -25.41 6.98 -0.52
N LEU A 45 -24.50 7.85 -0.98
CA LEU A 45 -23.72 7.56 -2.20
C LEU A 45 -22.77 6.42 -1.97
N ALA A 46 -22.00 6.45 -0.88
CA ALA A 46 -21.03 5.43 -0.55
C ALA A 46 -21.13 4.99 0.91
N LYS A 47 -20.75 3.73 1.17
CA LYS A 47 -20.57 3.20 2.52
C LYS A 47 -19.34 3.79 3.18
N TYR A 48 -18.23 3.85 2.43
CA TYR A 48 -16.96 4.41 2.88
C TYR A 48 -16.46 5.49 1.93
N TRP A 49 -15.89 6.55 2.50
CA TRP A 49 -15.23 7.63 1.78
C TRP A 49 -13.75 7.62 2.09
N MET A 50 -12.91 7.71 1.05
CA MET A 50 -11.46 7.76 1.21
C MET A 50 -10.91 8.99 0.49
N HIS A 51 -10.19 9.84 1.22
CA HIS A 51 -9.57 11.03 0.67
C HIS A 51 -8.06 10.98 0.85
N ASN A 52 -7.33 10.99 -0.27
CA ASN A 52 -5.88 10.98 -0.26
C ASN A 52 -5.31 12.37 -0.03
N GLY A 53 -4.19 12.44 0.66
CA GLY A 53 -3.33 13.62 0.67
C GLY A 53 -2.81 13.97 -0.72
N PHE A 54 -2.21 15.16 -0.85
CA PHE A 54 -1.64 15.64 -2.11
C PHE A 54 -0.26 15.03 -2.37
N VAL A 55 0.09 14.98 -3.65
CA VAL A 55 1.48 14.77 -4.06
C VAL A 55 2.11 16.14 -4.33
N ASN A 56 3.09 16.49 -3.51
CA ASN A 56 3.89 17.70 -3.65
C ASN A 56 5.20 17.35 -4.34
N ILE A 57 5.79 18.32 -5.02
CA ILE A 57 7.14 18.26 -5.57
C ILE A 57 7.91 19.46 -5.03
N ASN A 58 9.03 19.19 -4.36
CA ASN A 58 9.84 20.23 -3.71
C ASN A 58 9.03 21.14 -2.75
N GLY A 59 8.06 20.56 -2.04
CA GLY A 59 7.22 21.28 -1.09
C GLY A 59 6.01 22.00 -1.68
N GLU A 60 5.88 22.06 -3.01
CA GLU A 60 4.76 22.68 -3.70
C GLU A 60 3.79 21.64 -4.27
N LYS A 61 2.49 21.95 -4.25
CA LYS A 61 1.47 21.09 -4.86
C LYS A 61 1.79 20.88 -6.34
N MET A 62 1.87 19.61 -6.75
CA MET A 62 2.06 19.29 -8.17
C MET A 62 0.90 19.84 -9.00
N SER A 63 1.22 20.66 -10.00
CA SER A 63 0.22 21.17 -10.95
C SER A 63 0.80 21.35 -12.34
N LYS A 64 -0.06 21.20 -13.35
CA LYS A 64 0.33 21.44 -14.76
C LYS A 64 0.68 22.90 -15.01
N SER A 65 0.00 23.83 -14.33
CA SER A 65 0.20 25.28 -14.49
C SER A 65 1.55 25.76 -13.95
N LEU A 66 2.09 25.07 -12.94
CA LEU A 66 3.41 25.39 -12.37
C LEU A 66 4.56 24.72 -13.12
N GLY A 67 4.27 23.89 -14.13
CA GLY A 67 5.31 23.17 -14.88
C GLY A 67 6.08 22.12 -14.07
N ASN A 68 5.70 21.89 -12.81
CA ASN A 68 6.33 20.95 -11.90
C ASN A 68 5.67 19.54 -11.93
N SER A 69 4.90 19.26 -12.99
CA SER A 69 4.22 17.95 -13.09
C SER A 69 5.22 16.86 -13.44
N PHE A 70 5.29 15.86 -12.58
CA PHE A 70 6.07 14.65 -12.78
C PHE A 70 5.16 13.52 -13.25
N PHE A 71 5.39 13.03 -14.46
CA PHE A 71 4.54 11.97 -14.99
C PHE A 71 5.04 10.60 -14.52
N LEU A 72 4.15 9.79 -13.99
CA LEU A 72 4.43 8.40 -13.59
C LEU A 72 5.15 7.62 -14.69
N LYS A 73 4.80 7.85 -15.96
CA LYS A 73 5.46 7.22 -17.12
C LYS A 73 6.96 7.50 -17.19
N ASP A 74 7.42 8.67 -16.70
CA ASP A 74 8.83 9.05 -16.74
C ASP A 74 9.58 8.42 -15.56
N VAL A 75 8.96 8.35 -14.39
CA VAL A 75 9.50 7.58 -13.24
C VAL A 75 9.70 6.12 -13.60
N LEU A 76 8.75 5.52 -14.32
CA LEU A 76 8.78 4.12 -14.70
C LEU A 76 9.87 3.77 -15.73
N LYS A 77 10.53 4.77 -16.33
CA LYS A 77 11.73 4.55 -17.17
C LYS A 77 12.95 4.23 -16.32
N SER A 78 13.04 4.81 -15.11
CA SER A 78 14.21 4.67 -14.21
C SER A 78 13.96 3.70 -13.06
N TYR A 79 12.71 3.56 -12.61
CA TYR A 79 12.33 2.72 -11.47
C TYR A 79 11.26 1.71 -11.86
N SER A 80 11.32 0.52 -11.27
CA SER A 80 10.25 -0.46 -11.44
C SER A 80 8.94 0.02 -10.81
N GLY A 81 7.81 -0.37 -11.38
CA GLY A 81 6.50 -0.03 -10.80
C GLY A 81 6.31 -0.53 -9.36
N GLU A 82 7.05 -1.57 -8.96
CA GLU A 82 7.07 -2.08 -7.62
C GLU A 82 7.73 -1.12 -6.63
N VAL A 83 8.86 -0.52 -7.01
CA VAL A 83 9.54 0.50 -6.19
C VAL A 83 8.66 1.72 -5.99
N VAL A 84 8.03 2.20 -7.08
CA VAL A 84 7.11 3.36 -7.01
C VAL A 84 5.92 3.05 -6.12
N ARG A 85 5.33 1.87 -6.24
CA ARG A 85 4.22 1.43 -5.39
C ARG A 85 4.63 1.33 -3.93
N PHE A 86 5.79 0.74 -3.64
CA PHE A 86 6.34 0.66 -2.29
C PHE A 86 6.53 2.05 -1.69
N TYR A 87 7.10 2.98 -2.45
CA TYR A 87 7.26 4.37 -2.04
C TYR A 87 5.93 5.03 -1.67
N LEU A 88 4.93 4.97 -2.56
CA LEU A 88 3.62 5.57 -2.32
C LEU A 88 2.90 5.00 -1.10
N LEU A 89 3.10 3.70 -0.82
CA LEU A 89 2.50 3.03 0.32
C LEU A 89 3.31 3.18 1.63
N SER A 90 4.52 3.74 1.57
CA SER A 90 5.35 3.95 2.76
C SER A 90 4.85 5.08 3.66
N THR A 91 3.88 5.84 3.20
CA THR A 91 3.25 6.94 3.91
C THR A 91 1.74 6.69 4.03
N SER A 92 1.11 7.13 5.11
CA SER A 92 -0.35 7.08 5.22
C SER A 92 -1.01 7.80 4.04
N TYR A 93 -2.06 7.20 3.47
CA TYR A 93 -2.77 7.78 2.33
C TYR A 93 -3.38 9.16 2.63
N ARG A 94 -3.64 9.48 3.90
CA ARG A 94 -4.16 10.80 4.32
C ARG A 94 -3.10 11.89 4.35
N THR A 95 -1.81 11.51 4.36
CA THR A 95 -0.69 12.45 4.46
C THR A 95 -0.25 12.91 3.07
N ASN A 96 0.12 14.19 2.96
CA ASN A 96 0.74 14.69 1.74
C ASN A 96 2.10 14.03 1.52
N ILE A 97 2.35 13.56 0.31
CA ILE A 97 3.65 12.99 -0.08
C ILE A 97 4.45 14.08 -0.78
N ASN A 98 5.65 14.35 -0.29
CA ASN A 98 6.60 15.20 -1.00
C ASN A 98 7.50 14.32 -1.89
N PHE A 99 7.16 14.24 -3.17
CA PHE A 99 7.87 13.38 -4.12
C PHE A 99 9.29 13.89 -4.35
N ASN A 100 10.26 13.04 -4.10
CA ASN A 100 11.66 13.27 -4.40
C ASN A 100 12.37 11.97 -4.79
N GLU A 101 13.51 12.08 -5.46
CA GLU A 101 14.25 10.92 -5.97
C GLU A 101 15.01 10.17 -4.86
N GLU A 102 15.41 10.87 -3.80
CA GLU A 102 16.13 10.26 -2.67
C GLU A 102 15.25 9.26 -1.94
N ASP A 103 13.98 9.58 -1.69
CA ASP A 103 13.02 8.70 -1.04
C ASP A 103 12.64 7.51 -1.92
N LEU A 104 12.59 7.69 -3.26
CA LEU A 104 12.44 6.59 -4.20
C LEU A 104 13.62 5.63 -4.14
N LEU A 105 14.84 6.15 -4.09
CA LEU A 105 16.05 5.33 -3.95
C LEU A 105 16.09 4.62 -2.58
N ALA A 106 15.68 5.29 -1.51
CA ALA A 106 15.55 4.69 -0.18
C ALA A 106 14.53 3.54 -0.19
N SER A 107 13.39 3.74 -0.85
CA SER A 107 12.36 2.71 -1.02
C SER A 107 12.87 1.51 -1.81
N LYS A 108 13.65 1.74 -2.86
CA LYS A 108 14.32 0.67 -3.61
C LYS A 108 15.27 -0.14 -2.72
N LYS A 109 16.10 0.55 -1.91
CA LYS A 109 17.03 -0.12 -0.98
C LYS A 109 16.30 -0.98 0.06
N ARG A 110 15.16 -0.50 0.59
CA ARG A 110 14.32 -1.27 1.53
C ARG A 110 13.77 -2.53 0.86
N LEU A 111 13.22 -2.40 -0.34
CA LEU A 111 12.71 -3.54 -1.11
C LEU A 111 13.80 -4.55 -1.46
N ASP A 112 15.00 -4.09 -1.83
CA ASP A 112 16.16 -4.94 -2.11
C ASP A 112 16.61 -5.74 -0.87
N LYS A 113 16.41 -5.22 0.36
CA LYS A 113 16.68 -5.98 1.59
C LYS A 113 15.72 -7.17 1.73
N LEU A 114 14.42 -6.99 1.47
CA LEU A 114 13.44 -8.08 1.48
C LEU A 114 13.81 -9.18 0.47
N TYR A 115 14.16 -8.79 -0.77
CA TYR A 115 14.58 -9.74 -1.79
C TYR A 115 15.86 -10.50 -1.42
N ARG A 116 16.80 -9.85 -0.73
CA ARG A 116 18.01 -10.52 -0.23
C ARG A 116 17.68 -11.58 0.80
N VAL A 117 16.82 -11.30 1.78
CA VAL A 117 16.37 -12.31 2.75
C VAL A 117 15.66 -13.46 2.03
N LYS A 118 14.74 -13.15 1.11
CA LYS A 118 14.04 -14.17 0.32
C LYS A 118 15.02 -15.08 -0.44
N LYS A 119 16.07 -14.52 -1.04
CA LYS A 119 17.10 -15.29 -1.75
C LYS A 119 17.87 -16.23 -0.83
N ARG A 120 18.15 -15.83 0.42
CA ARG A 120 18.86 -16.65 1.42
C ARG A 120 18.08 -17.89 1.84
N VAL A 121 16.75 -17.86 1.72
CA VAL A 121 15.84 -18.94 2.17
C VAL A 121 15.10 -19.63 1.02
N TYR A 122 15.47 -19.34 -0.23
CA TYR A 122 14.73 -19.72 -1.45
C TYR A 122 14.38 -21.19 -1.59
N SER A 123 15.28 -22.10 -1.15
CA SER A 123 15.13 -23.55 -1.34
C SER A 123 14.49 -24.28 -0.16
N VAL A 124 13.93 -23.56 0.81
CA VAL A 124 13.41 -24.14 2.04
C VAL A 124 11.88 -24.17 1.99
N ALA A 125 11.30 -25.30 2.44
CA ALA A 125 9.85 -25.42 2.57
C ALA A 125 9.34 -24.49 3.69
N SER A 126 8.11 -24.00 3.52
CA SER A 126 7.43 -23.17 4.52
C SER A 126 7.04 -23.99 5.75
N SER A 127 7.07 -23.37 6.92
CA SER A 127 6.46 -23.85 8.16
C SER A 127 5.16 -23.10 8.47
N ASN A 128 4.72 -23.13 9.71
CA ASN A 128 3.64 -22.28 10.18
C ASN A 128 4.13 -20.83 10.27
N ILE A 129 3.24 -19.90 9.93
CA ILE A 129 3.48 -18.47 10.07
C ILE A 129 3.61 -18.09 11.54
N ASN A 130 4.46 -17.15 11.85
CA ASN A 130 4.51 -16.51 13.15
C ASN A 130 3.23 -15.67 13.36
N LYS A 131 2.39 -16.11 14.29
CA LYS A 131 1.09 -15.48 14.52
C LYS A 131 1.22 -14.04 14.99
N GLN A 132 2.17 -13.73 15.87
CA GLN A 132 2.40 -12.38 16.35
C GLN A 132 2.77 -11.43 15.20
N PHE A 133 3.62 -11.86 14.28
CA PHE A 133 3.98 -11.11 13.08
C PHE A 133 2.75 -10.85 12.19
N GLN A 134 1.93 -11.89 11.99
CA GLN A 134 0.70 -11.78 11.21
C GLN A 134 -0.27 -10.78 11.85
N ASP A 135 -0.54 -10.94 13.15
CA ASP A 135 -1.48 -10.10 13.88
C ASP A 135 -1.02 -8.63 13.88
N SER A 136 0.27 -8.36 14.11
CA SER A 136 0.83 -6.99 14.05
C SER A 136 0.62 -6.29 12.70
N ILE A 137 0.75 -7.02 11.60
CA ILE A 137 0.49 -6.46 10.25
C ILE A 137 -1.01 -6.23 10.04
N LEU A 138 -1.86 -7.18 10.45
CA LEU A 138 -3.30 -7.05 10.30
C LEU A 138 -3.87 -5.93 11.17
N ASP A 139 -3.39 -5.77 12.39
CA ASP A 139 -3.79 -4.69 13.30
C ASP A 139 -3.43 -3.33 12.71
N ALA A 140 -2.20 -3.18 12.16
CA ALA A 140 -1.81 -1.97 11.47
C ALA A 140 -2.72 -1.66 10.26
N LEU A 141 -3.10 -2.67 9.47
CA LEU A 141 -3.97 -2.48 8.32
C LEU A 141 -5.44 -2.25 8.70
N ASN A 142 -5.89 -2.77 9.85
CA ASN A 142 -7.22 -2.52 10.39
C ASN A 142 -7.34 -1.12 11.03
N ASP A 143 -6.22 -0.49 11.36
CA ASP A 143 -6.14 0.89 11.83
C ASP A 143 -6.04 1.85 10.63
N ASP A 144 -7.16 2.12 9.99
CA ASP A 144 -7.29 3.05 8.85
C ASP A 144 -6.26 2.82 7.72
N LEU A 145 -5.96 1.56 7.41
CA LEU A 145 -4.96 1.17 6.42
C LEU A 145 -3.56 1.77 6.68
N ASN A 146 -3.10 1.72 7.93
CA ASN A 146 -1.80 2.24 8.33
C ASN A 146 -0.65 1.41 7.73
N THR A 147 -0.44 1.60 6.43
CA THR A 147 0.60 0.90 5.66
C THR A 147 2.00 1.27 6.14
N ALA A 148 2.20 2.48 6.66
CA ALA A 148 3.48 2.91 7.21
C ALA A 148 3.88 2.06 8.41
N LEU A 149 2.94 1.80 9.34
CA LEU A 149 3.18 0.92 10.48
C LEU A 149 3.39 -0.53 10.03
N ALA A 150 2.56 -1.03 9.10
CA ALA A 150 2.74 -2.39 8.56
C ALA A 150 4.14 -2.57 7.93
N PHE A 151 4.65 -1.55 7.23
CA PHE A 151 6.02 -1.58 6.69
C PHE A 151 7.10 -1.54 7.75
N SER A 152 6.89 -0.82 8.87
CA SER A 152 7.83 -0.84 9.98
C SER A 152 7.95 -2.23 10.59
N VAL A 153 6.85 -2.95 10.77
CA VAL A 153 6.83 -4.35 11.22
C VAL A 153 7.59 -5.26 10.23
N ILE A 154 7.41 -5.05 8.93
CA ILE A 154 8.13 -5.82 7.89
C ILE A 154 9.62 -5.51 7.91
N ASP A 155 10.02 -4.25 8.06
CA ASP A 155 11.44 -3.87 8.12
C ASP A 155 12.14 -4.47 9.36
N GLU A 156 11.47 -4.44 10.51
CA GLU A 156 11.97 -5.08 11.74
C GLU A 156 12.15 -6.59 11.52
N PHE A 157 11.15 -7.25 10.95
CA PHE A 157 11.24 -8.67 10.59
C PHE A 157 12.42 -8.95 9.64
N ILE A 158 12.64 -8.12 8.61
CA ILE A 158 13.75 -8.27 7.66
C ILE A 158 15.09 -8.13 8.37
N ASN A 159 15.25 -7.14 9.25
CA ASN A 159 16.49 -6.92 9.99
C ASN A 159 16.77 -8.08 10.93
N ASN A 160 15.79 -8.49 11.75
CA ASN A 160 15.90 -9.63 12.67
C ASN A 160 16.20 -10.94 11.93
N SER A 161 15.58 -11.15 10.74
CA SER A 161 15.85 -12.31 9.90
C SER A 161 17.29 -12.34 9.39
N ASN A 162 17.84 -11.21 8.96
CA ASN A 162 19.23 -11.13 8.52
C ASN A 162 20.20 -11.44 9.66
N ASP A 163 20.02 -10.80 10.81
CA ASP A 163 20.87 -11.00 11.99
C ASP A 163 20.83 -12.47 12.48
N SER A 164 19.65 -13.07 12.48
CA SER A 164 19.46 -14.47 12.89
C SER A 164 20.10 -15.45 11.89
N LEU A 165 19.97 -15.18 10.58
CA LEU A 165 20.58 -15.97 9.53
C LEU A 165 22.11 -15.82 9.50
N ASP A 166 22.67 -14.69 9.94
CA ASP A 166 24.11 -14.49 10.05
C ASP A 166 24.69 -15.27 11.22
N LYS A 167 23.97 -15.31 12.36
CA LYS A 167 24.36 -16.10 13.53
C LYS A 167 24.19 -17.60 13.31
N ASN A 168 23.11 -18.03 12.65
CA ASN A 168 22.72 -19.43 12.48
C ASN A 168 22.40 -19.77 11.00
N PRO A 169 23.38 -19.75 10.10
CA PRO A 169 23.14 -19.89 8.67
C PRO A 169 22.62 -21.27 8.23
N LYS A 170 22.77 -22.30 9.08
CA LYS A 170 22.34 -23.68 8.81
C LYS A 170 21.02 -24.05 9.48
N ASP A 171 20.44 -23.17 10.30
CA ASP A 171 19.18 -23.45 11.02
C ASP A 171 18.01 -23.56 10.02
N LYS A 172 17.53 -24.79 9.89
CA LYS A 172 16.43 -25.11 8.97
C LYS A 172 15.08 -24.59 9.49
N SER A 173 14.85 -24.67 10.80
CA SER A 173 13.60 -24.23 11.42
C SER A 173 13.42 -22.72 11.26
N LEU A 174 14.48 -21.94 11.56
CA LEU A 174 14.51 -20.50 11.34
C LEU A 174 14.20 -20.14 9.88
N LYS A 175 14.84 -20.82 8.91
CA LYS A 175 14.57 -20.58 7.50
C LYS A 175 13.13 -20.90 7.11
N GLN A 176 12.55 -21.95 7.64
CA GLN A 176 11.15 -22.33 7.38
C GLN A 176 10.18 -21.27 7.89
N GLU A 177 10.41 -20.72 9.08
CA GLU A 177 9.60 -19.63 9.65
C GLU A 177 9.72 -18.36 8.80
N ILE A 178 10.94 -17.97 8.41
CA ILE A 178 11.17 -16.81 7.54
C ILE A 178 10.42 -16.97 6.21
N VAL A 179 10.46 -18.15 5.59
CA VAL A 179 9.71 -18.45 4.36
C VAL A 179 8.21 -18.30 4.58
N ALA A 180 7.68 -18.79 5.71
CA ALA A 180 6.26 -18.68 6.04
C ALA A 180 5.81 -17.22 6.14
N ASN A 181 6.59 -16.39 6.83
CA ASN A 181 6.31 -14.95 6.99
C ASN A 181 6.43 -14.19 5.66
N ILE A 182 7.43 -14.50 4.83
CA ILE A 182 7.54 -13.93 3.48
C ILE A 182 6.33 -14.34 2.61
N ASN A 183 5.93 -15.60 2.65
CA ASN A 183 4.76 -16.08 1.92
C ASN A 183 3.47 -15.39 2.38
N PHE A 184 3.36 -15.06 3.67
CA PHE A 184 2.24 -14.27 4.17
C PHE A 184 2.24 -12.86 3.56
N ILE A 185 3.39 -12.15 3.56
CA ILE A 185 3.51 -10.85 2.91
C ILE A 185 3.13 -10.94 1.43
N GLU A 186 3.55 -12.01 0.74
CA GLU A 186 3.28 -12.21 -0.68
C GLU A 186 1.84 -12.66 -0.99
N ASN A 187 1.23 -13.50 -0.14
CA ASN A 187 -0.07 -14.12 -0.41
C ASN A 187 -1.25 -13.37 0.21
N THR A 188 -1.02 -12.55 1.22
CA THR A 188 -2.05 -11.61 1.65
C THR A 188 -2.42 -10.73 0.45
N LYS A 189 -3.66 -10.24 0.42
CA LYS A 189 -4.09 -9.25 -0.58
C LYS A 189 -3.13 -8.05 -0.66
N ILE A 190 -2.23 -7.91 0.31
CA ILE A 190 -0.98 -7.14 0.28
C ILE A 190 -0.13 -7.48 -0.97
N LYS A 191 -0.14 -8.71 -1.48
CA LYS A 191 0.52 -9.06 -2.77
C LYS A 191 -0.02 -8.25 -3.95
N ARG A 192 -1.27 -7.84 -3.93
CA ARG A 192 -1.77 -6.88 -4.92
C ARG A 192 -1.23 -5.48 -4.65
N PHE A 193 -0.87 -5.17 -3.41
CA PHE A 193 -0.13 -3.96 -3.05
C PHE A 193 1.35 -4.06 -3.43
N PHE A 194 1.98 -5.20 -3.15
CA PHE A 194 3.35 -5.56 -3.55
C PHE A 194 3.24 -6.59 -4.65
N ARG A 195 3.19 -6.26 -5.89
CA ARG A 195 3.32 -7.24 -6.96
C ARG A 195 4.77 -7.69 -7.04
N ILE A 196 5.19 -8.48 -6.04
CA ILE A 196 6.49 -9.15 -6.03
C ILE A 196 6.44 -10.16 -7.18
N LYS A 197 7.00 -9.78 -8.32
CA LYS A 197 7.19 -10.73 -9.42
C LYS A 197 8.10 -11.82 -8.90
N THR A 198 7.62 -13.06 -8.89
CA THR A 198 8.49 -14.22 -8.90
C THR A 198 9.35 -14.10 -10.17
N ARG A 199 10.53 -13.52 -10.07
CA ARG A 199 11.57 -13.74 -11.07
C ARG A 199 12.17 -15.10 -10.74
N CYS A 200 11.76 -16.11 -11.51
CA CYS A 200 12.55 -17.33 -11.67
C CYS A 200 13.91 -16.97 -12.24
#